data_a776469f6d9f474d39ce48a28bf27d47
#
_entry.id   a776469f6d9f474d39ce48a28bf27d47
#
_cell.length_a   1.000
_cell.length_b   1.000
_cell.length_c   1.000
_cell.angle_alpha   90.00
_cell.angle_beta   90.00
_cell.angle_gamma   90.00
#
_symmetry.space_group_name_H-M   'P 1'
#
loop_
_entity.id
_entity.type
_entity.pdbx_description
1 polymer ?
#
loop_
_entity_poly.entity_id
_entity_poly.type
_entity_poly.pdbx_seq_one_letter_code
_entity_poly.pdbx_strand_id
1 'polypeptide(L)'
;MASIEKNKWLFESDYYQEILKKAKLLNPTELTTSGEDITIQHACINRSLLPCQMVTETYGPGIFERTNGQLTIQITSFPELGVSGTDTISLVSDGVLGMANVYSGYVAGELPAIEIQSLWGMFSTQEDQYNATVAIHPNLEKLVSDAADGAIIVNHNWYAGIDQFFFCHDKLETLEDFKGVKARSHSAAISDWIEGMGADAQFVAFAEVYTALERGILDCGVTGADPAYGQRWYEVTKYMNGPLISFFSTNNVVNSDVWAKLPKDFQQIMLEEGAKAELEAHRVAAIQIDVGTEKNVRAGLEMVVFSEALQDHSYNVAVLDHVIPGWLRRLGGTDHPYVALFNEKIQPIVGLRIESDGSVTKTGVTKR
;
A
#
# COMPACT_ATOMS: atom_id res chain seq x y z
N MET A 1 15.66 -18.26 2.14
CA MET A 1 14.96 -19.41 1.51
C MET A 1 13.64 -19.74 2.19
N ALA A 2 13.57 -19.79 3.54
CA ALA A 2 12.30 -20.07 4.25
C ALA A 2 11.16 -19.09 3.93
N SER A 3 11.42 -17.78 3.84
CA SER A 3 10.40 -16.77 3.54
C SER A 3 9.86 -16.88 2.10
N ILE A 4 10.71 -17.25 1.14
CA ILE A 4 10.29 -17.49 -0.25
C ILE A 4 9.42 -18.75 -0.34
N GLU A 5 9.79 -19.80 0.37
CA GLU A 5 8.99 -21.04 0.42
C GLU A 5 7.62 -20.80 1.06
N LYS A 6 7.55 -20.02 2.14
CA LYS A 6 6.30 -19.61 2.80
C LYS A 6 5.37 -18.83 1.86
N ASN A 7 5.93 -18.04 0.93
CA ASN A 7 5.20 -17.20 0.00
C ASN A 7 5.19 -17.76 -1.43
N LYS A 8 5.35 -19.07 -1.60
CA LYS A 8 5.39 -19.74 -2.91
C LYS A 8 4.14 -19.46 -3.76
N TRP A 9 2.96 -19.41 -3.12
CA TRP A 9 1.68 -19.08 -3.73
C TRP A 9 1.72 -17.75 -4.50
N LEU A 10 2.48 -16.75 -4.02
CA LEU A 10 2.63 -15.46 -4.67
C LEU A 10 3.31 -15.60 -6.05
N PHE A 11 4.44 -16.33 -6.08
CA PHE A 11 5.25 -16.51 -7.30
C PHE A 11 4.59 -17.46 -8.31
N GLU A 12 3.65 -18.30 -7.86
CA GLU A 12 2.87 -19.21 -8.69
C GLU A 12 1.54 -18.61 -9.17
N SER A 13 1.15 -17.41 -8.69
CA SER A 13 -0.09 -16.76 -9.08
C SER A 13 -0.13 -16.39 -10.56
N ASP A 14 -1.32 -16.46 -11.17
CA ASP A 14 -1.52 -16.04 -12.56
C ASP A 14 -1.10 -14.60 -12.80
N TYR A 15 -1.36 -13.72 -11.84
CA TYR A 15 -0.96 -12.31 -11.91
C TYR A 15 0.57 -12.16 -11.99
N TYR A 16 1.33 -12.87 -11.14
CA TYR A 16 2.80 -12.84 -11.22
C TYR A 16 3.32 -13.31 -12.57
N GLN A 17 2.68 -14.35 -13.14
CA GLN A 17 3.03 -14.84 -14.48
C GLN A 17 2.70 -13.84 -15.59
N GLU A 18 1.65 -13.04 -15.43
CA GLU A 18 1.35 -11.92 -16.35
C GLU A 18 2.39 -10.82 -16.27
N ILE A 19 2.85 -10.43 -15.06
CA ILE A 19 3.92 -9.46 -14.91
C ILE A 19 5.22 -9.96 -15.55
N LEU A 20 5.56 -11.24 -15.39
CA LEU A 20 6.71 -11.85 -16.07
C LEU A 20 6.63 -11.71 -17.59
N LYS A 21 5.45 -11.87 -18.19
CA LYS A 21 5.25 -11.65 -19.63
C LYS A 21 5.42 -10.17 -20.00
N LYS A 22 4.85 -9.25 -19.20
CA LYS A 22 4.97 -7.80 -19.41
C LYS A 22 6.42 -7.32 -19.32
N ALA A 23 7.24 -7.93 -18.47
CA ALA A 23 8.65 -7.58 -18.31
C ALA A 23 9.54 -7.91 -19.53
N LYS A 24 9.08 -8.76 -20.44
CA LYS A 24 9.77 -9.16 -21.70
C LYS A 24 11.27 -9.45 -21.52
N LEU A 25 11.63 -10.22 -20.51
CA LEU A 25 13.02 -10.45 -20.11
C LEU A 25 13.88 -11.07 -21.23
N LEU A 26 13.27 -11.89 -22.11
CA LEU A 26 13.98 -12.58 -23.20
C LEU A 26 13.97 -11.79 -24.52
N ASN A 27 12.94 -10.99 -24.74
CA ASN A 27 12.74 -10.23 -25.97
C ASN A 27 12.33 -8.78 -25.64
N PRO A 28 13.22 -7.99 -25.04
CA PRO A 28 12.94 -6.60 -24.68
C PRO A 28 12.70 -5.74 -25.92
N THR A 29 11.90 -4.71 -25.77
CA THR A 29 11.69 -3.71 -26.84
C THR A 29 13.03 -3.06 -27.23
N GLU A 30 13.31 -3.04 -28.52
CA GLU A 30 14.50 -2.37 -29.05
C GLU A 30 14.34 -0.85 -29.00
N LEU A 31 15.44 -0.16 -28.68
CA LEU A 31 15.50 1.30 -28.72
C LEU A 31 15.67 1.75 -30.18
N THR A 32 14.72 2.54 -30.65
CA THR A 32 14.73 3.11 -32.01
C THR A 32 14.92 4.62 -32.04
N THR A 33 14.49 5.28 -30.96
CA THR A 33 14.64 6.73 -30.77
C THR A 33 16.09 7.12 -30.47
N SER A 34 16.51 8.25 -30.98
CA SER A 34 17.86 8.80 -30.76
C SER A 34 17.84 10.33 -30.69
N GLY A 35 18.72 10.88 -29.87
CA GLY A 35 18.90 12.33 -29.74
C GLY A 35 17.93 13.03 -28.80
N GLU A 36 17.14 12.29 -28.00
CA GLU A 36 16.29 12.84 -26.98
C GLU A 36 17.07 13.10 -25.67
N ASP A 37 16.62 14.09 -24.92
CA ASP A 37 17.11 14.40 -23.56
C ASP A 37 15.89 14.76 -22.70
N ILE A 38 15.25 13.72 -22.16
CA ILE A 38 13.99 13.84 -21.42
C ILE A 38 14.23 13.51 -19.96
N THR A 39 13.78 14.38 -19.08
CA THR A 39 13.74 14.13 -17.63
C THR A 39 12.32 14.16 -17.12
N ILE A 40 11.90 13.09 -16.44
CA ILE A 40 10.61 13.03 -15.72
C ILE A 40 10.90 13.13 -14.23
N GLN A 41 10.29 14.10 -13.56
CA GLN A 41 10.29 14.22 -12.11
C GLN A 41 9.36 13.17 -11.51
N HIS A 42 9.87 12.31 -10.64
CA HIS A 42 9.11 11.32 -9.89
C HIS A 42 9.07 11.71 -8.42
N ALA A 43 7.86 11.88 -7.88
CA ALA A 43 7.66 12.10 -6.45
C ALA A 43 7.31 10.78 -5.75
N CYS A 44 8.16 10.31 -4.85
CA CYS A 44 7.90 9.10 -4.06
C CYS A 44 7.55 9.44 -2.60
N ILE A 45 6.88 8.51 -1.92
CA ILE A 45 6.34 8.74 -0.57
C ILE A 45 7.44 9.08 0.43
N ASN A 46 8.46 8.23 0.53
CA ASN A 46 9.60 8.41 1.43
C ASN A 46 10.74 7.47 0.99
N ARG A 47 11.98 7.95 1.00
CA ARG A 47 13.14 7.19 0.51
C ARG A 47 13.41 5.89 1.28
N SER A 48 12.95 5.77 2.52
CA SER A 48 13.08 4.55 3.30
C SER A 48 12.04 3.47 2.97
N LEU A 49 11.03 3.80 2.17
CA LEU A 49 9.97 2.87 1.78
C LEU A 49 10.30 2.14 0.49
N LEU A 50 9.91 0.87 0.43
CA LEU A 50 10.14 0.00 -0.72
C LEU A 50 9.66 0.61 -2.06
N PRO A 51 8.51 1.29 -2.18
CA PRO A 51 8.12 1.93 -3.43
C PRO A 51 9.17 2.91 -3.97
N CYS A 52 9.76 3.73 -3.09
CA CYS A 52 10.79 4.67 -3.48
C CYS A 52 12.11 3.98 -3.81
N GLN A 53 12.48 2.95 -3.04
CA GLN A 53 13.67 2.13 -3.30
C GLN A 53 13.56 1.44 -4.67
N MET A 54 12.40 0.88 -5.02
CA MET A 54 12.20 0.24 -6.32
C MET A 54 12.37 1.22 -7.49
N VAL A 55 11.89 2.45 -7.34
CA VAL A 55 12.10 3.47 -8.38
C VAL A 55 13.59 3.87 -8.45
N THR A 56 14.26 4.00 -7.30
CA THR A 56 15.65 4.44 -7.22
C THR A 56 16.64 3.37 -7.68
N GLU A 57 16.39 2.11 -7.33
CA GLU A 57 17.37 1.02 -7.48
C GLU A 57 17.13 0.16 -8.72
N THR A 58 15.89 0.11 -9.21
CA THR A 58 15.49 -0.77 -10.30
C THR A 58 14.92 -0.02 -11.49
N TYR A 59 13.80 0.70 -11.28
CA TYR A 59 13.04 1.32 -12.37
C TYR A 59 13.80 2.43 -13.09
N GLY A 60 14.26 3.43 -12.36
CA GLY A 60 15.01 4.56 -12.93
C GLY A 60 16.28 4.15 -13.64
N PRO A 61 17.18 3.38 -13.01
CA PRO A 61 18.39 2.86 -13.64
C PRO A 61 18.12 2.01 -14.89
N GLY A 62 17.11 1.12 -14.85
CA GLY A 62 16.76 0.29 -16.00
C GLY A 62 16.28 1.10 -17.20
N ILE A 63 15.46 2.14 -16.97
CA ILE A 63 15.04 3.08 -18.02
C ILE A 63 16.24 3.83 -18.60
N PHE A 64 17.08 4.40 -17.73
CA PHE A 64 18.27 5.16 -18.17
C PHE A 64 19.20 4.30 -19.04
N GLU A 65 19.49 3.08 -18.61
CA GLU A 65 20.33 2.14 -19.37
C GLU A 65 19.70 1.79 -20.71
N ARG A 66 18.42 1.40 -20.73
CA ARG A 66 17.74 0.94 -21.95
C ARG A 66 17.44 2.05 -22.95
N THR A 67 17.43 3.30 -22.53
CA THR A 67 17.27 4.46 -23.41
C THR A 67 18.60 5.10 -23.78
N ASN A 68 19.74 4.48 -23.46
CA ASN A 68 21.08 5.04 -23.64
C ASN A 68 21.25 6.45 -23.04
N GLY A 69 20.63 6.66 -21.86
CA GLY A 69 20.67 7.92 -21.14
C GLY A 69 19.71 9.00 -21.65
N GLN A 70 18.88 8.72 -22.64
CA GLN A 70 17.96 9.70 -23.24
C GLN A 70 16.71 9.98 -22.38
N LEU A 71 16.36 9.07 -21.46
CA LEU A 71 15.26 9.26 -20.51
C LEU A 71 15.77 9.05 -19.09
N THR A 72 15.65 10.09 -18.27
CA THR A 72 16.04 10.09 -16.87
C THR A 72 14.80 10.22 -15.97
N ILE A 73 14.68 9.36 -14.97
CA ILE A 73 13.69 9.50 -13.89
C ILE A 73 14.40 10.18 -12.72
N GLN A 74 14.09 11.45 -12.47
CA GLN A 74 14.63 12.22 -11.37
C GLN A 74 13.75 12.05 -10.13
N ILE A 75 14.29 11.47 -9.06
CA ILE A 75 13.52 11.06 -7.89
C ILE A 75 13.62 12.09 -6.78
N THR A 76 12.46 12.51 -6.28
CA THR A 76 12.30 13.37 -5.10
C THR A 76 11.25 12.75 -4.19
N SER A 77 11.39 12.84 -2.86
CA SER A 77 10.37 12.35 -1.94
C SER A 77 9.38 13.44 -1.54
N PHE A 78 8.17 13.05 -1.09
CA PHE A 78 7.15 14.00 -0.62
C PHE A 78 7.68 14.95 0.46
N PRO A 79 8.44 14.50 1.50
CA PRO A 79 9.02 15.41 2.47
C PRO A 79 9.99 16.43 1.86
N GLU A 80 10.77 16.06 0.83
CA GLU A 80 11.68 16.98 0.13
C GLU A 80 10.93 18.04 -0.67
N LEU A 81 9.71 17.70 -1.15
CA LEU A 81 8.82 18.63 -1.86
C LEU A 81 7.92 19.44 -0.91
N GLY A 82 7.87 19.09 0.39
CA GLY A 82 6.97 19.71 1.35
C GLY A 82 5.50 19.35 1.16
N VAL A 83 5.20 18.16 0.55
CA VAL A 83 3.83 17.66 0.34
C VAL A 83 3.54 16.50 1.28
N SER A 84 2.28 16.35 1.70
CA SER A 84 1.83 15.23 2.57
C SER A 84 1.57 13.94 1.80
N GLY A 85 1.28 14.05 0.50
CA GLY A 85 0.88 12.94 -0.38
C GLY A 85 -0.63 12.73 -0.50
N THR A 86 -1.45 13.44 0.28
CA THR A 86 -2.93 13.35 0.20
C THR A 86 -3.48 13.88 -1.11
N ASP A 87 -2.79 14.84 -1.72
CA ASP A 87 -3.19 15.54 -2.94
C ASP A 87 -2.49 14.99 -4.20
N THR A 88 -1.92 13.78 -4.10
CA THR A 88 -1.06 13.24 -5.17
C THR A 88 -1.83 13.04 -6.48
N ILE A 89 -3.10 12.66 -6.43
CA ILE A 89 -3.94 12.49 -7.62
C ILE A 89 -4.10 13.84 -8.33
N SER A 90 -4.54 14.87 -7.62
CA SER A 90 -4.68 16.22 -8.16
C SER A 90 -3.37 16.78 -8.70
N LEU A 91 -2.24 16.58 -7.97
CA LEU A 91 -0.92 17.05 -8.42
C LEU A 91 -0.43 16.35 -9.71
N VAL A 92 -0.78 15.09 -9.89
CA VAL A 92 -0.49 14.37 -11.15
C VAL A 92 -1.44 14.81 -12.25
N SER A 93 -2.76 14.92 -11.98
CA SER A 93 -3.76 15.37 -12.94
C SER A 93 -3.41 16.76 -13.50
N ASP A 94 -3.07 17.71 -12.61
CA ASP A 94 -2.71 19.09 -12.98
C ASP A 94 -1.33 19.24 -13.65
N GLY A 95 -0.58 18.15 -13.78
CA GLY A 95 0.76 18.13 -14.36
C GLY A 95 1.83 18.80 -13.49
N VAL A 96 1.53 19.09 -12.22
CA VAL A 96 2.54 19.60 -11.25
C VAL A 96 3.59 18.53 -10.97
N LEU A 97 3.16 17.27 -10.89
CA LEU A 97 4.04 16.10 -10.82
C LEU A 97 3.95 15.33 -12.14
N GLY A 98 5.08 15.17 -12.82
CA GLY A 98 5.13 14.38 -14.05
C GLY A 98 4.93 12.88 -13.80
N MET A 99 5.36 12.40 -12.64
CA MET A 99 5.18 11.04 -12.17
C MET A 99 5.16 11.00 -10.64
N ALA A 100 4.38 10.11 -10.04
CA ALA A 100 4.32 9.96 -8.60
C ALA A 100 3.96 8.56 -8.12
N ASN A 101 4.32 8.24 -6.86
CA ASN A 101 3.68 7.16 -6.11
C ASN A 101 2.31 7.62 -5.63
N VAL A 102 1.25 6.97 -6.05
CA VAL A 102 -0.09 7.14 -5.49
C VAL A 102 -0.33 6.04 -4.47
N TYR A 103 -0.35 6.39 -3.19
CA TYR A 103 -0.65 5.46 -2.10
C TYR A 103 -2.15 5.49 -1.78
N SER A 104 -2.80 4.33 -1.85
CA SER A 104 -4.26 4.20 -1.65
C SER A 104 -4.75 4.82 -0.34
N GLY A 105 -4.03 4.65 0.76
CA GLY A 105 -4.41 5.19 2.06
C GLY A 105 -4.39 6.71 2.15
N TYR A 106 -3.44 7.36 1.48
CA TYR A 106 -3.34 8.83 1.51
C TYR A 106 -4.44 9.49 0.69
N VAL A 107 -4.76 8.92 -0.46
CA VAL A 107 -5.76 9.48 -1.39
C VAL A 107 -7.20 9.02 -1.09
N ALA A 108 -7.40 8.19 -0.05
CA ALA A 108 -8.70 7.67 0.32
C ALA A 108 -9.73 8.74 0.73
N GLY A 109 -9.27 9.91 1.18
CA GLY A 109 -10.14 11.05 1.47
C GLY A 109 -10.79 11.64 0.22
N GLU A 110 -10.03 11.69 -0.89
CA GLU A 110 -10.48 12.15 -2.21
C GLU A 110 -11.15 11.01 -3.01
N LEU A 111 -10.64 9.79 -2.86
CA LEU A 111 -11.03 8.61 -3.64
C LEU A 111 -11.39 7.42 -2.74
N PRO A 112 -12.50 7.47 -1.96
CA PRO A 112 -12.81 6.45 -0.96
C PRO A 112 -12.93 5.03 -1.51
N ALA A 113 -13.33 4.86 -2.77
CA ALA A 113 -13.47 3.57 -3.42
C ALA A 113 -12.14 2.78 -3.48
N ILE A 114 -10.99 3.46 -3.45
CA ILE A 114 -9.67 2.81 -3.51
C ILE A 114 -9.39 1.96 -2.27
N GLU A 115 -10.03 2.24 -1.12
CA GLU A 115 -9.84 1.48 0.11
C GLU A 115 -10.43 0.05 0.07
N ILE A 116 -11.24 -0.29 -0.93
CA ILE A 116 -11.83 -1.64 -1.09
C ILE A 116 -10.78 -2.76 -0.98
N GLN A 117 -9.55 -2.52 -1.41
CA GLN A 117 -8.44 -3.48 -1.34
C GLN A 117 -7.79 -3.60 0.04
N SER A 118 -8.05 -2.63 0.93
CA SER A 118 -7.32 -2.46 2.19
C SER A 118 -8.22 -2.04 3.34
N LEU A 119 -9.47 -2.54 3.37
CA LEU A 119 -10.34 -2.40 4.53
C LEU A 119 -9.69 -3.13 5.70
N TRP A 120 -9.25 -2.36 6.68
CA TRP A 120 -8.33 -2.81 7.71
C TRP A 120 -8.94 -3.92 8.59
N GLY A 121 -8.16 -4.96 8.87
CA GLY A 121 -8.58 -6.08 9.72
C GLY A 121 -9.51 -7.11 9.06
N MET A 122 -9.89 -6.90 7.79
CA MET A 122 -10.86 -7.76 7.09
C MET A 122 -10.26 -9.10 6.65
N PHE A 123 -8.96 -9.16 6.38
CA PHE A 123 -8.31 -10.34 5.82
C PHE A 123 -7.68 -11.21 6.91
N SER A 124 -7.81 -12.53 6.77
CA SER A 124 -7.25 -13.51 7.71
C SER A 124 -5.84 -13.97 7.30
N THR A 125 -5.51 -13.87 6.02
CA THR A 125 -4.19 -14.25 5.48
C THR A 125 -3.70 -13.23 4.46
N GLN A 126 -2.37 -13.18 4.27
CA GLN A 126 -1.75 -12.37 3.23
C GLN A 126 -2.16 -12.83 1.82
N GLU A 127 -2.35 -14.13 1.63
CA GLU A 127 -2.82 -14.72 0.37
C GLU A 127 -4.24 -14.26 0.05
N ASP A 128 -5.15 -14.23 1.02
CA ASP A 128 -6.53 -13.75 0.82
C ASP A 128 -6.55 -12.30 0.38
N GLN A 129 -5.75 -11.44 1.04
CA GLN A 129 -5.67 -10.03 0.69
C GLN A 129 -5.08 -9.82 -0.72
N TYR A 130 -4.01 -10.54 -1.05
CA TYR A 130 -3.43 -10.51 -2.38
C TYR A 130 -4.44 -10.96 -3.45
N ASN A 131 -5.11 -12.09 -3.24
CA ASN A 131 -6.11 -12.62 -4.17
C ASN A 131 -7.29 -11.66 -4.35
N ALA A 132 -7.76 -11.00 -3.27
CA ALA A 132 -8.78 -9.97 -3.34
C ALA A 132 -8.32 -8.77 -4.17
N THR A 133 -7.10 -8.28 -3.95
CA THR A 133 -6.54 -7.16 -4.70
C THR A 133 -6.38 -7.50 -6.19
N VAL A 134 -5.86 -8.68 -6.50
CA VAL A 134 -5.73 -9.17 -7.89
C VAL A 134 -7.09 -9.27 -8.58
N ALA A 135 -8.12 -9.75 -7.87
CA ALA A 135 -9.46 -9.92 -8.45
C ALA A 135 -10.12 -8.58 -8.86
N ILE A 136 -9.72 -7.47 -8.26
CA ILE A 136 -10.27 -6.12 -8.52
C ILE A 136 -9.26 -5.19 -9.20
N HIS A 137 -8.06 -5.67 -9.49
CA HIS A 137 -6.97 -4.88 -10.06
C HIS A 137 -7.35 -4.02 -11.27
N PRO A 138 -8.04 -4.54 -12.32
CA PRO A 138 -8.43 -3.70 -13.45
C PRO A 138 -9.36 -2.54 -13.06
N ASN A 139 -10.20 -2.75 -12.03
CA ASN A 139 -11.09 -1.71 -11.52
C ASN A 139 -10.29 -0.62 -10.77
N LEU A 140 -9.25 -1.01 -10.01
CA LEU A 140 -8.38 -0.07 -9.30
C LEU A 140 -7.52 0.75 -10.26
N GLU A 141 -6.96 0.13 -11.30
CA GLU A 141 -6.23 0.85 -12.36
C GLU A 141 -7.12 1.90 -13.02
N LYS A 142 -8.32 1.49 -13.43
CA LYS A 142 -9.27 2.42 -14.03
C LYS A 142 -9.66 3.54 -13.08
N LEU A 143 -9.91 3.23 -11.81
CA LEU A 143 -10.28 4.21 -10.80
C LEU A 143 -9.20 5.29 -10.63
N VAL A 144 -7.95 4.90 -10.50
CA VAL A 144 -6.82 5.82 -10.34
C VAL A 144 -6.57 6.61 -11.62
N SER A 145 -6.62 5.95 -12.78
CA SER A 145 -6.43 6.60 -14.09
C SER A 145 -7.51 7.64 -14.33
N ASP A 146 -8.80 7.31 -14.13
CA ASP A 146 -9.89 8.24 -14.30
C ASP A 146 -9.79 9.45 -13.34
N ALA A 147 -9.44 9.21 -12.07
CA ALA A 147 -9.28 10.28 -11.08
C ALA A 147 -8.10 11.21 -11.37
N ALA A 148 -7.07 10.71 -12.05
CA ALA A 148 -5.86 11.44 -12.44
C ALA A 148 -5.87 11.85 -13.93
N ASP A 149 -7.02 12.14 -14.48
CA ASP A 149 -7.23 12.62 -15.86
C ASP A 149 -6.54 11.76 -16.94
N GLY A 150 -6.77 10.45 -16.88
CA GLY A 150 -6.20 9.49 -17.83
C GLY A 150 -4.71 9.17 -17.62
N ALA A 151 -4.19 9.45 -16.44
CA ALA A 151 -2.80 9.12 -16.10
C ALA A 151 -2.52 7.61 -16.26
N ILE A 152 -1.28 7.28 -16.63
CA ILE A 152 -0.85 5.93 -16.95
C ILE A 152 -0.20 5.28 -15.73
N ILE A 153 -0.70 4.12 -15.32
CA ILE A 153 -0.09 3.31 -14.29
C ILE A 153 0.99 2.45 -14.95
N VAL A 154 2.25 2.71 -14.62
CA VAL A 154 3.39 1.99 -15.22
C VAL A 154 3.75 0.73 -14.44
N ASN A 155 3.47 0.69 -13.16
CA ASN A 155 3.56 -0.51 -12.32
C ASN A 155 2.84 -0.34 -10.99
N HIS A 156 2.60 -1.45 -10.32
CA HIS A 156 2.11 -1.53 -8.96
C HIS A 156 3.22 -1.99 -8.02
N ASN A 157 3.31 -1.38 -6.86
CA ASN A 157 4.15 -1.88 -5.78
C ASN A 157 3.26 -2.65 -4.80
N TRP A 158 2.71 -3.76 -5.24
CA TRP A 158 1.92 -4.63 -4.39
C TRP A 158 2.84 -5.55 -3.62
N TYR A 159 2.65 -5.52 -2.34
CA TYR A 159 3.33 -6.44 -1.48
C TYR A 159 2.36 -7.57 -1.13
N ALA A 160 2.85 -8.79 -1.14
CA ALA A 160 2.18 -9.90 -0.53
C ALA A 160 2.19 -9.66 0.99
N GLY A 161 1.18 -8.94 1.45
CA GLY A 161 0.92 -8.61 2.83
C GLY A 161 2.14 -8.13 3.63
N ILE A 162 2.18 -6.88 4.02
CA ILE A 162 3.09 -6.42 5.05
C ILE A 162 2.31 -6.51 6.35
N ASP A 163 2.76 -7.39 7.28
CA ASP A 163 2.25 -7.36 8.63
C ASP A 163 2.49 -5.98 9.22
N GLN A 164 1.41 -5.33 9.63
CA GLN A 164 1.48 -4.03 10.29
C GLN A 164 1.53 -4.24 11.79
N PHE A 165 2.21 -3.34 12.47
CA PHE A 165 2.34 -3.35 13.92
C PHE A 165 2.07 -1.97 14.50
N PHE A 166 1.59 -1.96 15.74
CA PHE A 166 1.55 -0.78 16.58
C PHE A 166 2.87 -0.68 17.36
N PHE A 167 3.70 0.28 16.99
CA PHE A 167 4.94 0.63 17.68
C PHE A 167 4.59 1.64 18.77
N CYS A 168 4.57 1.19 20.03
CA CYS A 168 4.00 1.93 21.15
C CYS A 168 5.01 2.14 22.30
N HIS A 169 4.69 3.13 23.14
CA HIS A 169 5.36 3.29 24.43
C HIS A 169 4.99 2.21 25.42
N ASP A 170 3.76 1.68 25.32
CA ASP A 170 3.16 0.69 26.21
C ASP A 170 2.65 -0.55 25.45
N LYS A 171 2.36 -1.63 26.20
CA LYS A 171 1.78 -2.87 25.66
C LYS A 171 0.31 -2.70 25.36
N LEU A 172 -0.16 -3.38 24.32
CA LEU A 172 -1.57 -3.51 23.98
C LEU A 172 -1.97 -5.00 24.07
N GLU A 173 -2.26 -5.47 25.26
CA GLU A 173 -2.60 -6.89 25.54
C GLU A 173 -4.11 -7.11 25.66
N THR A 174 -4.85 -6.07 26.07
CA THR A 174 -6.29 -6.08 26.28
C THR A 174 -6.99 -4.90 25.61
N LEU A 175 -8.31 -4.93 25.47
CA LEU A 175 -9.09 -3.78 24.98
C LEU A 175 -8.99 -2.55 25.89
N GLU A 176 -8.78 -2.75 27.20
CA GLU A 176 -8.60 -1.65 28.14
C GLU A 176 -7.33 -0.85 27.82
N ASP A 177 -6.28 -1.53 27.31
CA ASP A 177 -5.01 -0.89 26.97
C ASP A 177 -5.12 0.03 25.75
N PHE A 178 -6.16 -0.12 24.92
CA PHE A 178 -6.42 0.78 23.78
C PHE A 178 -7.10 2.10 24.19
N LYS A 179 -7.73 2.16 25.36
CA LYS A 179 -8.49 3.34 25.79
C LYS A 179 -7.60 4.56 25.98
N GLY A 180 -7.94 5.62 25.24
CA GLY A 180 -7.20 6.89 25.29
C GLY A 180 -5.83 6.88 24.62
N VAL A 181 -5.44 5.77 23.98
CA VAL A 181 -4.22 5.67 23.18
C VAL A 181 -4.37 6.52 21.92
N LYS A 182 -3.48 7.46 21.71
CA LYS A 182 -3.38 8.24 20.48
C LYS A 182 -2.53 7.47 19.47
N ALA A 183 -3.20 6.80 18.54
CA ALA A 183 -2.54 5.99 17.54
C ALA A 183 -2.50 6.67 16.18
N ARG A 184 -1.33 6.67 15.56
CA ARG A 184 -1.18 7.14 14.18
C ARG A 184 -2.00 6.28 13.22
N SER A 185 -2.78 6.92 12.38
CA SER A 185 -3.34 6.32 11.16
C SER A 185 -2.67 6.88 9.91
N HIS A 186 -2.80 6.17 8.79
CA HIS A 186 -2.36 6.62 7.47
C HIS A 186 -3.41 6.38 6.39
N SER A 187 -4.63 6.01 6.80
CA SER A 187 -5.80 5.91 5.92
C SER A 187 -7.08 6.04 6.74
N ALA A 188 -8.20 6.31 6.09
CA ALA A 188 -9.49 6.41 6.77
C ALA A 188 -9.94 5.06 7.34
N ALA A 189 -9.73 3.96 6.63
CA ALA A 189 -10.05 2.61 7.11
C ALA A 189 -9.26 2.21 8.36
N ILE A 190 -7.99 2.64 8.48
CA ILE A 190 -7.20 2.43 9.70
C ILE A 190 -7.74 3.28 10.84
N SER A 191 -8.16 4.53 10.57
CA SER A 191 -8.79 5.37 11.59
C SER A 191 -10.04 4.72 12.14
N ASP A 192 -10.94 4.25 11.27
CA ASP A 192 -12.15 3.52 11.68
C ASP A 192 -11.81 2.28 12.54
N TRP A 193 -10.76 1.53 12.17
CA TRP A 193 -10.34 0.36 12.93
C TRP A 193 -9.78 0.72 14.31
N ILE A 194 -8.92 1.75 14.40
CA ILE A 194 -8.35 2.24 15.66
C ILE A 194 -9.47 2.68 16.61
N GLU A 195 -10.46 3.43 16.12
CA GLU A 195 -11.63 3.84 16.87
C GLU A 195 -12.50 2.64 17.30
N GLY A 196 -12.65 1.65 16.43
CA GLY A 196 -13.34 0.40 16.73
C GLY A 196 -12.65 -0.44 17.81
N MET A 197 -11.35 -0.27 18.02
CA MET A 197 -10.59 -0.86 19.13
C MET A 197 -10.65 -0.01 20.41
N GLY A 198 -11.24 1.19 20.36
CA GLY A 198 -11.38 2.10 21.50
C GLY A 198 -10.24 3.09 21.70
N ALA A 199 -9.36 3.23 20.72
CA ALA A 199 -8.27 4.22 20.70
C ALA A 199 -8.63 5.47 19.89
N ASP A 200 -7.83 6.52 20.02
CA ASP A 200 -7.98 7.79 19.28
C ASP A 200 -7.11 7.79 18.03
N ALA A 201 -7.73 7.81 16.85
CA ALA A 201 -7.01 7.84 15.58
C ALA A 201 -6.51 9.25 15.23
N GLN A 202 -5.23 9.34 14.86
CA GLN A 202 -4.61 10.58 14.42
C GLN A 202 -3.95 10.37 13.05
N PHE A 203 -4.41 11.08 12.01
CA PHE A 203 -3.73 11.03 10.72
C PHE A 203 -2.40 11.80 10.80
N VAL A 204 -1.29 11.09 10.59
CA VAL A 204 0.07 11.68 10.57
C VAL A 204 0.84 11.10 9.40
N ALA A 205 1.41 11.98 8.57
CA ALA A 205 2.26 11.58 7.44
C ALA A 205 3.50 10.82 7.94
N PHE A 206 3.95 9.82 7.17
CA PHE A 206 4.98 8.86 7.62
C PHE A 206 6.26 9.50 8.15
N ALA A 207 6.73 10.57 7.50
CA ALA A 207 7.96 11.27 7.88
C ALA A 207 7.88 12.01 9.22
N GLU A 208 6.67 12.30 9.69
CA GLU A 208 6.44 13.09 10.92
C GLU A 208 6.27 12.22 12.17
N VAL A 209 6.08 10.90 11.97
CA VAL A 209 5.69 9.97 13.05
C VAL A 209 6.77 9.83 14.11
N TYR A 210 8.06 9.73 13.71
CA TYR A 210 9.16 9.65 14.68
C TYR A 210 9.12 10.81 15.69
N THR A 211 9.02 12.05 15.19
CA THR A 211 8.96 13.25 16.03
C THR A 211 7.69 13.28 16.89
N ALA A 212 6.56 12.82 16.35
CA ALA A 212 5.30 12.78 17.10
C ALA A 212 5.35 11.75 18.26
N LEU A 213 5.97 10.59 18.05
CA LEU A 213 6.25 9.58 19.09
C LEU A 213 7.24 10.12 20.13
N GLU A 214 8.37 10.69 19.67
CA GLU A 214 9.41 11.25 20.56
C GLU A 214 8.85 12.33 21.52
N ARG A 215 7.92 13.15 21.02
CA ARG A 215 7.30 14.23 21.81
C ARG A 215 6.06 13.80 22.60
N GLY A 216 5.65 12.54 22.52
CA GLY A 216 4.42 12.04 23.17
C GLY A 216 3.14 12.66 22.62
N ILE A 217 3.15 13.18 21.39
CA ILE A 217 1.94 13.60 20.66
C ILE A 217 1.15 12.36 20.24
N LEU A 218 1.87 11.30 19.86
CA LEU A 218 1.35 9.96 19.62
C LEU A 218 1.89 9.00 20.68
N ASP A 219 1.05 8.07 21.11
CA ASP A 219 1.42 6.94 21.96
C ASP A 219 1.87 5.74 21.11
N CYS A 220 1.28 5.59 19.92
CA CYS A 220 1.57 4.51 18.97
C CYS A 220 1.72 5.01 17.54
N GLY A 221 2.70 4.47 16.81
CA GLY A 221 2.81 4.57 15.37
C GLY A 221 2.42 3.26 14.69
N VAL A 222 1.67 3.32 13.57
CA VAL A 222 1.29 2.12 12.80
C VAL A 222 2.04 2.07 11.48
N THR A 223 2.76 0.98 11.23
CA THR A 223 3.42 0.67 9.95
C THR A 223 3.96 -0.76 9.93
N GLY A 224 4.53 -1.20 8.81
CA GLY A 224 5.27 -2.45 8.70
C GLY A 224 6.59 -2.43 9.49
N ALA A 225 7.10 -3.60 9.83
CA ALA A 225 8.29 -3.74 10.66
C ALA A 225 9.56 -3.13 10.02
N ASP A 226 9.83 -3.38 8.74
CA ASP A 226 11.02 -2.83 8.07
C ASP A 226 10.96 -1.30 7.90
N PRO A 227 9.83 -0.69 7.46
CA PRO A 227 9.66 0.76 7.47
C PRO A 227 9.88 1.41 8.84
N ALA A 228 9.33 0.82 9.92
CA ALA A 228 9.54 1.34 11.28
C ALA A 228 11.01 1.34 11.67
N TYR A 229 11.72 0.24 11.36
CA TYR A 229 13.16 0.17 11.59
C TYR A 229 13.92 1.24 10.79
N GLY A 230 13.59 1.41 9.51
CA GLY A 230 14.20 2.42 8.62
C GLY A 230 14.01 3.86 9.12
N GLN A 231 12.90 4.14 9.80
CA GLN A 231 12.61 5.42 10.43
C GLN A 231 13.03 5.47 11.91
N ARG A 232 13.73 4.44 12.41
CA ARG A 232 14.32 4.37 13.75
C ARG A 232 13.27 4.48 14.89
N TRP A 233 12.02 4.02 14.66
CA TRP A 233 10.98 4.10 15.69
C TRP A 233 11.33 3.31 16.96
N TYR A 234 12.23 2.32 16.86
CA TYR A 234 12.78 1.57 17.99
C TYR A 234 13.53 2.45 19.02
N GLU A 235 13.91 3.67 18.65
CA GLU A 235 14.56 4.60 19.60
C GLU A 235 13.55 5.33 20.50
N VAL A 236 12.31 5.45 20.03
CA VAL A 236 11.26 6.25 20.67
C VAL A 236 10.05 5.42 21.10
N THR A 237 10.08 4.11 20.91
CA THR A 237 9.04 3.17 21.35
C THR A 237 9.65 1.96 22.04
N LYS A 238 8.87 1.13 22.72
CA LYS A 238 9.33 -0.03 23.48
C LYS A 238 8.72 -1.34 22.98
N TYR A 239 7.52 -1.26 22.42
CA TYR A 239 6.72 -2.43 22.08
C TYR A 239 6.30 -2.40 20.62
N MET A 240 6.31 -3.59 20.02
CA MET A 240 5.78 -3.87 18.69
C MET A 240 4.57 -4.80 18.87
N ASN A 241 3.36 -4.22 18.88
CA ASN A 241 2.11 -4.91 19.15
C ASN A 241 1.43 -5.34 17.85
N GLY A 242 0.99 -6.58 17.74
CA GLY A 242 0.36 -7.14 16.53
C GLY A 242 0.74 -8.61 16.34
N PRO A 243 0.92 -9.10 15.10
CA PRO A 243 0.71 -8.40 13.84
C PRO A 243 -0.76 -8.23 13.47
N LEU A 244 -1.01 -7.28 12.58
CA LEU A 244 -2.27 -7.17 11.83
C LEU A 244 -1.98 -7.36 10.36
N ILE A 245 -2.76 -8.21 9.71
CA ILE A 245 -2.66 -8.39 8.27
C ILE A 245 -3.27 -7.18 7.58
N SER A 246 -2.43 -6.40 6.97
CA SER A 246 -2.85 -5.25 6.18
C SER A 246 -1.91 -5.03 5.01
N PHE A 247 -2.45 -4.47 3.97
CA PHE A 247 -1.78 -4.31 2.70
C PHE A 247 -1.46 -2.84 2.44
N PHE A 248 -0.24 -2.59 2.02
CA PHE A 248 0.21 -1.29 1.58
C PHE A 248 0.34 -1.32 0.05
N SER A 249 -0.59 -0.68 -0.66
CA SER A 249 -0.58 -0.63 -2.11
C SER A 249 -0.23 0.75 -2.62
N THR A 250 0.74 0.81 -3.51
CA THR A 250 1.08 2.01 -4.26
C THR A 250 1.11 1.72 -5.76
N ASN A 251 0.75 2.73 -6.53
CA ASN A 251 0.87 2.73 -7.97
C ASN A 251 1.90 3.79 -8.37
N ASN A 252 2.76 3.48 -9.34
CA ASN A 252 3.56 4.49 -10.02
C ASN A 252 2.75 5.01 -11.20
N VAL A 253 2.40 6.29 -11.15
CA VAL A 253 1.46 6.94 -12.06
C VAL A 253 2.18 8.05 -12.81
N VAL A 254 2.02 8.08 -14.13
CA VAL A 254 2.59 9.11 -15.04
C VAL A 254 1.46 9.98 -15.56
N ASN A 255 1.61 11.29 -15.48
CA ASN A 255 0.68 12.25 -16.05
C ASN A 255 0.43 11.97 -17.54
N SER A 256 -0.81 12.08 -18.00
CA SER A 256 -1.23 11.73 -19.37
C SER A 256 -0.52 12.56 -20.45
N ASP A 257 -0.33 13.86 -20.22
CA ASP A 257 0.37 14.75 -21.16
C ASP A 257 1.86 14.48 -21.25
N VAL A 258 2.49 14.16 -20.10
CA VAL A 258 3.91 13.72 -20.07
C VAL A 258 4.06 12.43 -20.86
N TRP A 259 3.18 11.45 -20.61
CA TRP A 259 3.18 10.17 -21.33
C TRP A 259 2.98 10.33 -22.82
N ALA A 260 2.03 11.17 -23.25
CA ALA A 260 1.73 11.39 -24.66
C ALA A 260 2.89 11.98 -25.47
N LYS A 261 3.78 12.73 -24.81
CA LYS A 261 4.97 13.32 -25.43
C LYS A 261 6.15 12.36 -25.59
N LEU A 262 6.12 11.22 -24.89
CA LEU A 262 7.21 10.24 -24.98
C LEU A 262 7.20 9.47 -26.30
N PRO A 263 8.35 9.19 -26.89
CA PRO A 263 8.49 8.24 -28.00
C PRO A 263 7.88 6.88 -27.66
N LYS A 264 7.36 6.17 -28.65
CA LYS A 264 6.64 4.89 -28.42
C LYS A 264 7.51 3.80 -27.83
N ASP A 265 8.77 3.72 -28.21
CA ASP A 265 9.72 2.78 -27.63
C ASP A 265 10.05 3.14 -26.18
N PHE A 266 10.14 4.44 -25.82
CA PHE A 266 10.29 4.86 -24.42
C PHE A 266 9.08 4.48 -23.57
N GLN A 267 7.86 4.70 -24.09
CA GLN A 267 6.63 4.26 -23.40
C GLN A 267 6.67 2.76 -23.12
N GLN A 268 7.04 1.96 -24.12
CA GLN A 268 7.11 0.51 -23.97
C GLN A 268 8.23 0.07 -23.02
N ILE A 269 9.39 0.71 -23.08
CA ILE A 269 10.51 0.47 -22.16
C ILE A 269 10.08 0.78 -20.72
N MET A 270 9.39 1.89 -20.48
CA MET A 270 8.88 2.23 -19.15
C MET A 270 7.91 1.18 -18.61
N LEU A 271 7.02 0.62 -19.42
CA LEU A 271 6.12 -0.45 -18.99
C LEU A 271 6.86 -1.76 -18.67
N GLU A 272 7.87 -2.10 -19.46
CA GLU A 272 8.69 -3.30 -19.23
C GLU A 272 9.57 -3.18 -17.98
N GLU A 273 10.20 -2.02 -17.78
CA GLU A 273 10.98 -1.75 -16.56
C GLU A 273 10.07 -1.61 -15.33
N GLY A 274 8.85 -1.08 -15.50
CA GLY A 274 7.81 -1.10 -14.47
C GLY A 274 7.46 -2.51 -14.03
N ALA A 275 7.23 -3.42 -14.97
CA ALA A 275 6.99 -4.82 -14.67
C ALA A 275 8.18 -5.50 -13.95
N LYS A 276 9.43 -5.19 -14.35
CA LYS A 276 10.63 -5.70 -13.63
C LYS A 276 10.70 -5.19 -12.20
N ALA A 277 10.43 -3.89 -12.00
CA ALA A 277 10.41 -3.29 -10.66
C ALA A 277 9.32 -3.91 -9.79
N GLU A 278 8.17 -4.25 -10.36
CA GLU A 278 7.08 -4.93 -9.67
C GLU A 278 7.46 -6.36 -9.25
N LEU A 279 8.10 -7.14 -10.13
CA LEU A 279 8.62 -8.47 -9.81
C LEU A 279 9.65 -8.40 -8.67
N GLU A 280 10.55 -7.43 -8.71
CA GLU A 280 11.54 -7.24 -7.65
C GLU A 280 10.89 -6.80 -6.33
N ALA A 281 9.88 -5.92 -6.38
CA ALA A 281 9.12 -5.52 -5.20
C ALA A 281 8.45 -6.72 -4.52
N HIS A 282 7.86 -7.65 -5.28
CA HIS A 282 7.29 -8.89 -4.75
C HIS A 282 8.37 -9.76 -4.06
N ARG A 283 9.52 -9.90 -4.69
CA ARG A 283 10.64 -10.69 -4.14
C ARG A 283 11.17 -10.08 -2.83
N VAL A 284 11.36 -8.78 -2.80
CA VAL A 284 11.88 -8.07 -1.63
C VAL A 284 10.86 -8.08 -0.50
N ALA A 285 9.59 -7.81 -0.79
CA ALA A 285 8.52 -7.81 0.20
C ALA A 285 8.36 -9.16 0.90
N ALA A 286 8.47 -10.28 0.16
CA ALA A 286 8.41 -11.63 0.73
C ALA A 286 9.51 -11.91 1.79
N ILE A 287 10.58 -11.12 1.81
CA ILE A 287 11.71 -11.27 2.73
C ILE A 287 11.66 -10.21 3.84
N GLN A 288 11.25 -9.00 3.52
CA GLN A 288 11.33 -7.84 4.43
C GLN A 288 10.51 -8.00 5.71
N ILE A 289 9.41 -8.74 5.69
CA ILE A 289 8.55 -8.94 6.87
C ILE A 289 9.34 -9.59 8.00
N ASP A 290 9.95 -10.75 7.72
CA ASP A 290 10.71 -11.49 8.72
C ASP A 290 11.96 -10.72 9.15
N VAL A 291 12.66 -10.11 8.19
CA VAL A 291 13.89 -9.33 8.42
C VAL A 291 13.59 -8.06 9.23
N GLY A 292 12.52 -7.35 8.90
CA GLY A 292 12.14 -6.13 9.61
C GLY A 292 11.74 -6.40 11.07
N THR A 293 10.99 -7.47 11.31
CA THR A 293 10.64 -7.91 12.67
C THR A 293 11.89 -8.24 13.49
N GLU A 294 12.80 -9.05 12.92
CA GLU A 294 14.04 -9.42 13.59
C GLU A 294 14.92 -8.20 13.93
N LYS A 295 15.03 -7.24 13.00
CA LYS A 295 15.80 -6.00 13.22
C LYS A 295 15.26 -5.20 14.41
N ASN A 296 13.92 -5.01 14.50
CA ASN A 296 13.31 -4.28 15.60
C ASN A 296 13.50 -4.98 16.95
N VAL A 297 13.31 -6.29 17.01
CA VAL A 297 13.55 -7.07 18.23
C VAL A 297 15.02 -7.00 18.67
N ARG A 298 15.97 -7.12 17.73
CA ARG A 298 17.41 -6.95 18.03
C ARG A 298 17.76 -5.53 18.47
N ALA A 299 17.02 -4.53 18.01
CA ALA A 299 17.17 -3.14 18.46
C ALA A 299 16.56 -2.87 19.84
N GLY A 300 15.89 -3.87 20.45
CA GLY A 300 15.41 -3.82 21.83
C GLY A 300 13.88 -3.71 21.99
N LEU A 301 13.11 -3.76 20.90
CA LEU A 301 11.66 -3.79 21.01
C LEU A 301 11.17 -5.17 21.51
N GLU A 302 10.22 -5.16 22.42
CA GLU A 302 9.47 -6.35 22.82
C GLU A 302 8.27 -6.55 21.88
N MET A 303 8.17 -7.77 21.32
CA MET A 303 7.01 -8.12 20.49
C MET A 303 5.85 -8.60 21.37
N VAL A 304 4.68 -7.98 21.19
CA VAL A 304 3.44 -8.33 21.89
C VAL A 304 2.44 -8.86 20.87
N VAL A 305 2.14 -10.16 20.94
CA VAL A 305 1.18 -10.81 20.04
C VAL A 305 -0.23 -10.57 20.54
N PHE A 306 -1.12 -10.11 19.66
CA PHE A 306 -2.52 -9.91 20.00
C PHE A 306 -3.21 -11.22 20.41
N SER A 307 -3.88 -11.19 21.57
CA SER A 307 -4.66 -12.32 22.06
C SER A 307 -5.82 -12.67 21.12
N GLU A 308 -6.34 -13.90 21.21
CA GLU A 308 -7.53 -14.31 20.45
C GLU A 308 -8.71 -13.35 20.73
N ALA A 309 -8.87 -12.88 21.96
CA ALA A 309 -9.93 -11.93 22.31
C ALA A 309 -9.78 -10.58 21.60
N LEU A 310 -8.55 -10.07 21.43
CA LEU A 310 -8.29 -8.87 20.65
C LEU A 310 -8.53 -9.10 19.15
N GLN A 311 -8.12 -10.25 18.62
CA GLN A 311 -8.36 -10.62 17.22
C GLN A 311 -9.86 -10.78 16.95
N ASP A 312 -10.60 -11.41 17.85
CA ASP A 312 -12.06 -11.55 17.76
C ASP A 312 -12.76 -10.20 17.80
N HIS A 313 -12.37 -9.30 18.71
CA HIS A 313 -12.92 -7.95 18.76
C HIS A 313 -12.59 -7.15 17.51
N SER A 314 -11.34 -7.22 17.04
CA SER A 314 -10.89 -6.60 15.77
C SER A 314 -11.82 -6.98 14.62
N TYR A 315 -12.08 -8.27 14.43
CA TYR A 315 -12.92 -8.75 13.34
C TYR A 315 -14.42 -8.49 13.56
N ASN A 316 -14.93 -8.82 14.75
CA ASN A 316 -16.38 -8.82 15.00
C ASN A 316 -16.94 -7.44 15.37
N VAL A 317 -16.10 -6.50 15.82
CA VAL A 317 -16.50 -5.14 16.20
C VAL A 317 -15.82 -4.11 15.31
N ALA A 318 -14.49 -4.02 15.35
CA ALA A 318 -13.81 -2.95 14.60
C ALA A 318 -14.08 -3.05 13.10
N VAL A 319 -14.01 -4.25 12.49
CA VAL A 319 -14.28 -4.40 11.05
C VAL A 319 -15.75 -4.22 10.73
N LEU A 320 -16.65 -4.94 11.44
CA LEU A 320 -18.07 -5.00 11.05
C LEU A 320 -18.84 -3.74 11.42
N ASP A 321 -18.51 -3.10 12.55
CA ASP A 321 -19.27 -1.96 13.08
C ASP A 321 -18.62 -0.62 12.81
N HIS A 322 -17.30 -0.59 12.42
CA HIS A 322 -16.57 0.65 12.18
C HIS A 322 -15.98 0.74 10.76
N VAL A 323 -15.12 -0.20 10.35
CA VAL A 323 -14.38 -0.10 9.08
C VAL A 323 -15.30 -0.17 7.87
N ILE A 324 -16.14 -1.22 7.77
CA ILE A 324 -17.05 -1.36 6.62
C ILE A 324 -18.12 -0.26 6.63
N PRO A 325 -18.82 0.04 7.74
CA PRO A 325 -19.77 1.16 7.78
C PRO A 325 -19.09 2.52 7.51
N GLY A 326 -17.88 2.74 7.98
CA GLY A 326 -17.09 3.94 7.70
C GLY A 326 -16.82 4.12 6.21
N TRP A 327 -16.36 3.05 5.58
CA TRP A 327 -16.16 3.03 4.13
C TRP A 327 -17.46 3.30 3.36
N LEU A 328 -18.57 2.64 3.72
CA LEU A 328 -19.88 2.88 3.10
C LEU A 328 -20.33 4.33 3.22
N ARG A 329 -20.14 4.97 4.39
CA ARG A 329 -20.45 6.41 4.54
C ARG A 329 -19.63 7.28 3.60
N ARG A 330 -18.31 6.99 3.45
CA ARG A 330 -17.43 7.72 2.52
C ARG A 330 -17.80 7.50 1.06
N LEU A 331 -18.31 6.32 0.70
CA LEU A 331 -18.83 6.03 -0.63
C LEU A 331 -20.17 6.74 -0.95
N GLY A 332 -20.88 7.23 0.07
CA GLY A 332 -22.23 7.79 -0.09
C GLY A 332 -23.36 6.77 -0.06
N GLY A 333 -23.07 5.54 0.38
CA GLY A 333 -24.05 4.48 0.60
C GLY A 333 -23.81 3.19 -0.17
N THR A 334 -24.77 2.27 -0.03
CA THR A 334 -24.69 0.90 -0.58
C THR A 334 -24.90 0.80 -2.09
N ASP A 335 -25.48 1.84 -2.72
CA ASP A 335 -25.71 1.88 -4.18
C ASP A 335 -24.45 2.19 -4.99
N HIS A 336 -23.33 2.49 -4.34
CA HIS A 336 -22.07 2.78 -5.00
C HIS A 336 -21.54 1.53 -5.73
N PRO A 337 -21.07 1.65 -6.99
CA PRO A 337 -20.65 0.49 -7.81
C PRO A 337 -19.59 -0.40 -7.15
N TYR A 338 -18.73 0.16 -6.30
CA TYR A 338 -17.69 -0.60 -5.59
C TYR A 338 -18.25 -1.49 -4.48
N VAL A 339 -19.48 -1.26 -3.99
CA VAL A 339 -20.16 -2.19 -3.07
C VAL A 339 -20.59 -3.45 -3.83
N ALA A 340 -21.12 -3.29 -5.03
CA ALA A 340 -21.41 -4.45 -5.91
C ALA A 340 -20.13 -5.22 -6.26
N LEU A 341 -19.05 -4.52 -6.57
CA LEU A 341 -17.74 -5.12 -6.84
C LEU A 341 -17.20 -5.88 -5.61
N PHE A 342 -17.33 -5.34 -4.41
CA PHE A 342 -17.00 -6.02 -3.16
C PHE A 342 -17.75 -7.34 -3.03
N ASN A 343 -19.08 -7.30 -3.20
CA ASN A 343 -19.93 -8.48 -3.09
C ASN A 343 -19.67 -9.51 -4.20
N GLU A 344 -19.22 -9.08 -5.38
CA GLU A 344 -18.89 -10.01 -6.47
C GLU A 344 -17.50 -10.66 -6.32
N LYS A 345 -16.49 -9.86 -5.99
CA LYS A 345 -15.08 -10.28 -6.08
C LYS A 345 -14.42 -10.55 -4.72
N ILE A 346 -14.77 -9.80 -3.69
CA ILE A 346 -14.09 -9.88 -2.37
C ILE A 346 -14.88 -10.78 -1.42
N GLN A 347 -16.20 -10.70 -1.41
CA GLN A 347 -17.06 -11.55 -0.58
C GLN A 347 -16.69 -13.04 -0.63
N PRO A 348 -16.44 -13.67 -1.79
CA PRO A 348 -16.09 -15.10 -1.84
C PRO A 348 -14.80 -15.44 -1.11
N ILE A 349 -13.91 -14.46 -0.93
CA ILE A 349 -12.60 -14.62 -0.27
C ILE A 349 -12.73 -14.41 1.24
N VAL A 350 -13.40 -13.32 1.65
CA VAL A 350 -13.48 -12.93 3.07
C VAL A 350 -14.70 -13.47 3.79
N GLY A 351 -15.71 -13.98 3.05
CA GLY A 351 -16.96 -14.49 3.63
C GLY A 351 -17.85 -13.42 4.25
N LEU A 352 -17.73 -12.17 3.82
CA LEU A 352 -18.52 -11.03 4.27
C LEU A 352 -19.31 -10.45 3.11
N ARG A 353 -20.62 -10.29 3.27
CA ARG A 353 -21.50 -9.65 2.29
C ARG A 353 -22.07 -8.34 2.85
N ILE A 354 -22.04 -7.30 2.05
CA ILE A 354 -22.69 -6.02 2.35
C ILE A 354 -24.11 -6.06 1.76
N GLU A 355 -25.10 -5.92 2.64
CA GLU A 355 -26.52 -5.91 2.25
C GLU A 355 -26.97 -4.51 1.83
N SER A 356 -28.14 -4.43 1.19
CA SER A 356 -28.68 -3.16 0.67
C SER A 356 -28.99 -2.12 1.75
N ASP A 357 -29.21 -2.54 2.99
CA ASP A 357 -29.42 -1.66 4.14
C ASP A 357 -28.12 -1.24 4.85
N GLY A 358 -26.96 -1.69 4.34
CA GLY A 358 -25.63 -1.41 4.88
C GLY A 358 -25.18 -2.37 5.98
N SER A 359 -26.01 -3.33 6.39
CA SER A 359 -25.62 -4.38 7.31
C SER A 359 -24.62 -5.34 6.66
N VAL A 360 -23.80 -6.00 7.47
CA VAL A 360 -22.80 -6.97 6.99
C VAL A 360 -23.18 -8.37 7.49
N THR A 361 -23.34 -9.30 6.56
CA THR A 361 -23.67 -10.69 6.87
C THR A 361 -22.46 -11.61 6.63
N LYS A 362 -22.30 -12.64 7.46
CA LYS A 362 -21.29 -13.69 7.29
C LYS A 362 -21.84 -14.78 6.39
N THR A 363 -21.19 -15.00 5.24
CA THR A 363 -21.68 -15.93 4.21
C THR A 363 -20.86 -17.22 4.12
N GLY A 364 -19.79 -17.35 4.90
CA GLY A 364 -18.82 -18.42 4.73
C GLY A 364 -17.85 -18.18 3.57
N VAL A 365 -16.63 -18.66 3.72
CA VAL A 365 -15.57 -18.56 2.69
C VAL A 365 -15.75 -19.68 1.68
N THR A 366 -15.71 -19.36 0.40
CA THR A 366 -15.62 -20.38 -0.65
C THR A 366 -14.24 -21.01 -0.60
N LYS A 367 -14.10 -22.17 0.02
CA LYS A 367 -12.83 -22.92 -0.04
C LYS A 367 -12.51 -23.22 -1.51
N ARG A 368 -11.43 -22.68 -1.99
CA ARG A 368 -10.83 -23.04 -3.28
C ARG A 368 -9.91 -24.24 -3.14
#